data_dc219801ac60e879e6888c3b56cdb669
#
_entry.id   dc219801ac60e879e6888c3b56cdb669
#
_cell.length_a   1.000
_cell.length_b   1.000
_cell.length_c   1.000
_cell.angle_alpha   90.00
_cell.angle_beta   90.00
_cell.angle_gamma   90.00
#
_symmetry.space_group_name_H-M   'P 1'
#
loop_
_entity.id
_entity.type
_entity.pdbx_description
1 polymer ?
#
loop_
_entity_poly.entity_id
_entity_poly.type
_entity_poly.pdbx_seq_one_letter_code
_entity_poly.pdbx_strand_id
1 'polypeptide(L)'
;QILGARIGKILLETDTAPESILCLTYTDAGAIAMRKRLMDFIGTAAYKVTIATFHSFCNDIIQDNLSLFEKPSLDPISELEKIALLKELIDQFDKTNPLKRFKGDVYYEMNNLMKLFSTMKKEGWDVAYLTTQIDEYIKDIPFRDEFVYKKKYKQFEAGDLKQGLVDDAIEKMGKLKAAVAAFDQYQSLMKKHGRYDFDDMINWVIGAFKENKNLLAQYQERYLYILVDEFQDTSGTQNELVQ
;
A
#
# COMPACT_ATOMS: atom_id res chain seq x y z
N GLN A 1 -22.59 11.35 7.40
CA GLN A 1 -23.94 11.13 7.99
C GLN A 1 -24.35 9.64 7.99
N ILE A 2 -24.16 8.92 6.90
CA ILE A 2 -24.62 7.51 6.74
C ILE A 2 -23.97 6.58 7.77
N LEU A 3 -22.65 6.67 8.01
CA LEU A 3 -21.96 5.82 8.98
C LEU A 3 -22.44 6.04 10.41
N GLY A 4 -22.64 7.29 10.84
CA GLY A 4 -23.17 7.58 12.17
C GLY A 4 -24.57 6.99 12.39
N ALA A 5 -25.45 7.13 11.36
CA ALA A 5 -26.78 6.51 11.40
C ALA A 5 -26.70 4.97 11.40
N ARG A 6 -25.73 4.38 10.67
CA ARG A 6 -25.50 2.93 10.65
C ARG A 6 -25.05 2.41 12.02
N ILE A 7 -24.10 3.09 12.66
CA ILE A 7 -23.66 2.74 14.02
C ILE A 7 -24.82 2.86 15.00
N GLY A 8 -25.59 3.96 14.96
CA GLY A 8 -26.76 4.13 15.79
C GLY A 8 -27.78 3.01 15.59
N LYS A 9 -28.02 2.59 14.35
CA LYS A 9 -28.91 1.47 14.04
C LYS A 9 -28.40 0.14 14.61
N ILE A 10 -27.10 -0.18 14.47
CA ILE A 10 -26.51 -1.39 15.05
C ILE A 10 -26.77 -1.42 16.56
N LEU A 11 -26.48 -0.32 17.26
CA LEU A 11 -26.64 -0.24 18.72
C LEU A 11 -28.11 -0.29 19.18
N LEU A 12 -29.06 0.11 18.34
CA LEU A 12 -30.48 0.05 18.66
C LEU A 12 -31.15 -1.30 18.35
N GLU A 13 -30.66 -1.99 17.33
CA GLU A 13 -31.27 -3.22 16.82
C GLU A 13 -30.55 -4.50 17.27
N THR A 14 -29.38 -4.37 17.90
CA THR A 14 -28.58 -5.51 18.39
C THR A 14 -28.14 -5.28 19.83
N ASP A 15 -27.81 -6.35 20.54
CA ASP A 15 -27.20 -6.28 21.88
C ASP A 15 -25.70 -5.97 21.86
N THR A 16 -25.21 -5.35 20.79
CA THR A 16 -23.79 -5.05 20.59
C THR A 16 -23.36 -3.91 21.51
N ALA A 17 -22.29 -4.13 22.28
CA ALA A 17 -21.66 -3.06 23.05
C ALA A 17 -20.97 -2.05 22.13
N PRO A 18 -21.02 -0.72 22.42
CA PRO A 18 -20.34 0.29 21.61
C PRO A 18 -18.84 0.02 21.42
N GLU A 19 -18.18 -0.58 22.41
CA GLU A 19 -16.77 -0.97 22.40
C GLU A 19 -16.44 -2.03 21.34
N SER A 20 -17.44 -2.79 20.90
CA SER A 20 -17.30 -3.82 19.86
C SER A 20 -17.47 -3.28 18.44
N ILE A 21 -17.54 -1.97 18.29
CA ILE A 21 -17.64 -1.30 16.98
C ILE A 21 -16.34 -0.55 16.69
N LEU A 22 -15.71 -0.88 15.56
CA LEU A 22 -14.56 -0.16 14.99
C LEU A 22 -15.02 0.65 13.76
N CYS A 23 -14.70 1.94 13.74
CA CYS A 23 -14.92 2.79 12.58
C CYS A 23 -13.56 3.35 12.10
N LEU A 24 -13.17 3.00 10.89
CA LEU A 24 -11.91 3.44 10.27
C LEU A 24 -12.16 4.58 9.29
N THR A 25 -11.31 5.59 9.36
CA THR A 25 -11.32 6.76 8.48
C THR A 25 -9.91 7.03 7.92
N TYR A 26 -9.81 7.94 6.95
CA TYR A 26 -8.52 8.30 6.34
C TYR A 26 -7.71 9.33 7.13
N THR A 27 -8.40 10.22 7.87
CA THR A 27 -7.76 11.36 8.52
C THR A 27 -8.21 11.52 9.96
N ASP A 28 -7.35 12.06 10.81
CA ASP A 28 -7.69 12.37 12.20
C ASP A 28 -8.82 13.40 12.28
N ALA A 29 -8.85 14.37 11.35
CA ALA A 29 -9.97 15.30 11.24
C ALA A 29 -11.30 14.59 10.93
N GLY A 30 -11.24 13.54 10.08
CA GLY A 30 -12.38 12.66 9.78
C GLY A 30 -12.85 11.91 11.03
N ALA A 31 -11.93 11.35 11.81
CA ALA A 31 -12.24 10.66 13.05
C ALA A 31 -12.91 11.59 14.09
N ILE A 32 -12.38 12.80 14.26
CA ILE A 32 -12.95 13.83 15.15
C ILE A 32 -14.36 14.23 14.68
N ALA A 33 -14.52 14.51 13.39
CA ALA A 33 -15.83 14.87 12.81
C ALA A 33 -16.84 13.73 12.93
N MET A 34 -16.41 12.49 12.73
CA MET A 34 -17.25 11.30 12.88
C MET A 34 -17.71 11.14 14.31
N ARG A 35 -16.80 11.27 15.30
CA ARG A 35 -17.14 11.19 16.73
C ARG A 35 -18.16 12.26 17.13
N LYS A 36 -17.96 13.51 16.69
CA LYS A 36 -18.90 14.60 16.95
C LYS A 36 -20.31 14.29 16.42
N ARG A 37 -20.38 13.83 15.17
CA ARG A 37 -21.66 13.42 14.56
C ARG A 37 -22.31 12.24 15.30
N LEU A 38 -21.49 11.26 15.70
CA LEU A 38 -22.00 10.10 16.43
C LEU A 38 -22.58 10.50 17.79
N MET A 39 -21.97 11.50 18.47
CA MET A 39 -22.52 12.05 19.70
C MET A 39 -23.93 12.63 19.52
N ASP A 40 -24.24 13.21 18.34
CA ASP A 40 -25.59 13.72 18.05
C ASP A 40 -26.64 12.60 17.96
N PHE A 41 -26.22 11.35 17.63
CA PHE A 41 -27.11 10.19 17.48
C PHE A 41 -27.24 9.36 18.76
N ILE A 42 -26.14 9.11 19.48
CA ILE A 42 -26.08 8.17 20.59
C ILE A 42 -25.51 8.77 21.88
N GLY A 43 -25.32 10.09 21.93
CA GLY A 43 -24.82 10.79 23.10
C GLY A 43 -23.44 10.29 23.55
N THR A 44 -23.26 10.18 24.88
CA THR A 44 -21.96 9.81 25.48
C THR A 44 -21.45 8.40 25.11
N ALA A 45 -22.35 7.51 24.68
CA ALA A 45 -21.96 6.18 24.17
C ALA A 45 -21.00 6.26 22.96
N ALA A 46 -21.02 7.37 22.22
CA ALA A 46 -20.08 7.63 21.13
C ALA A 46 -18.59 7.58 21.54
N TYR A 47 -18.27 7.87 22.80
CA TYR A 47 -16.89 7.79 23.29
C TYR A 47 -16.38 6.37 23.42
N LYS A 48 -17.27 5.40 23.52
CA LYS A 48 -16.93 3.99 23.66
C LYS A 48 -16.70 3.30 22.31
N VAL A 49 -17.24 3.87 21.22
CA VAL A 49 -16.97 3.39 19.86
C VAL A 49 -15.52 3.71 19.49
N THR A 50 -14.77 2.72 19.01
CA THR A 50 -13.43 2.94 18.49
C THR A 50 -13.52 3.64 17.13
N ILE A 51 -13.03 4.88 17.04
CA ILE A 51 -12.95 5.64 15.78
C ILE A 51 -11.49 6.06 15.61
N ALA A 52 -10.83 5.58 14.57
CA ALA A 52 -9.40 5.77 14.32
C ALA A 52 -9.10 5.87 12.83
N THR A 53 -7.90 6.34 12.48
CA THR A 53 -7.35 6.11 11.14
C THR A 53 -6.76 4.70 11.06
N PHE A 54 -6.56 4.18 9.84
CA PHE A 54 -5.89 2.89 9.65
C PHE A 54 -4.52 2.85 10.35
N HIS A 55 -3.75 3.93 10.21
CA HIS A 55 -2.42 4.02 10.83
C HIS A 55 -2.48 4.08 12.35
N SER A 56 -3.40 4.89 12.92
CA SER A 56 -3.58 4.94 14.38
C SER A 56 -4.01 3.60 14.93
N PHE A 57 -4.93 2.91 14.26
CA PHE A 57 -5.37 1.57 14.66
C PHE A 57 -4.23 0.55 14.63
N CYS A 58 -3.42 0.55 13.56
CA CYS A 58 -2.25 -0.32 13.49
C CYS A 58 -1.21 0.03 14.55
N ASN A 59 -0.99 1.32 14.83
CA ASN A 59 -0.10 1.75 15.89
C ASN A 59 -0.56 1.22 17.25
N ASP A 60 -1.84 1.32 17.55
CA ASP A 60 -2.39 0.81 18.82
C ASP A 60 -2.16 -0.71 18.94
N ILE A 61 -2.39 -1.48 17.86
CA ILE A 61 -2.12 -2.92 17.83
C ILE A 61 -0.63 -3.20 18.12
N ILE A 62 0.28 -2.44 17.50
CA ILE A 62 1.72 -2.58 17.69
C ILE A 62 2.10 -2.26 19.14
N GLN A 63 1.59 -1.15 19.70
CA GLN A 63 1.90 -0.73 21.08
C GLN A 63 1.37 -1.72 22.11
N ASP A 64 0.16 -2.27 21.90
CA ASP A 64 -0.44 -3.26 22.78
C ASP A 64 0.32 -4.62 22.76
N ASN A 65 1.10 -4.88 21.70
CA ASN A 65 1.75 -6.17 21.43
C ASN A 65 3.24 -6.06 21.07
N LEU A 66 3.98 -5.13 21.67
CA LEU A 66 5.38 -4.83 21.31
C LEU A 66 6.29 -6.05 21.22
N SER A 67 6.08 -7.06 22.07
CA SER A 67 6.86 -8.30 22.08
C SER A 67 6.74 -9.13 20.79
N LEU A 68 5.64 -8.96 20.03
CA LEU A 68 5.41 -9.67 18.76
C LEU A 68 6.05 -8.94 17.58
N PHE A 69 6.31 -7.66 17.71
CA PHE A 69 6.80 -6.86 16.59
C PHE A 69 8.32 -6.72 16.54
N GLU A 70 9.06 -7.21 17.57
CA GLU A 70 10.54 -7.25 17.66
C GLU A 70 11.28 -6.05 17.02
N LYS A 71 10.71 -4.85 17.15
CA LYS A 71 11.24 -3.64 16.50
C LYS A 71 11.63 -2.56 17.52
N PRO A 72 12.68 -2.84 18.33
CA PRO A 72 13.19 -1.81 19.23
C PRO A 72 13.80 -0.68 18.40
N SER A 73 13.32 0.52 18.52
CA SER A 73 13.93 1.75 17.99
C SER A 73 13.94 1.95 16.46
N LEU A 74 12.81 1.74 15.77
CA LEU A 74 12.63 2.32 14.46
C LEU A 74 11.93 3.67 14.57
N ASP A 75 12.44 4.70 13.87
CA ASP A 75 11.84 6.01 13.81
C ASP A 75 11.12 6.23 12.47
N PRO A 76 10.01 7.00 12.44
CA PRO A 76 9.38 7.37 11.19
C PRO A 76 10.36 8.12 10.28
N ILE A 77 10.40 7.74 9.01
CA ILE A 77 11.25 8.40 8.02
C ILE A 77 10.64 9.72 7.56
N SER A 78 11.46 10.77 7.53
CA SER A 78 11.09 12.04 6.91
C SER A 78 11.25 12.01 5.39
N GLU A 79 10.61 12.95 4.67
CA GLU A 79 10.73 13.06 3.21
C GLU A 79 12.19 13.32 2.77
N LEU A 80 12.95 14.10 3.53
CA LEU A 80 14.37 14.36 3.23
C LEU A 80 15.21 13.08 3.38
N GLU A 81 14.96 12.28 4.40
CA GLU A 81 15.64 11.01 4.59
C GLU A 81 15.28 10.00 3.50
N LYS A 82 14.01 9.95 3.05
CA LYS A 82 13.61 9.13 1.89
C LYS A 82 14.40 9.47 0.65
N ILE A 83 14.55 10.77 0.36
CA ILE A 83 15.36 11.26 -0.76
C ILE A 83 16.81 10.81 -0.60
N ALA A 84 17.40 10.95 0.60
CA ALA A 84 18.77 10.53 0.86
C ALA A 84 18.97 9.01 0.66
N LEU A 85 18.04 8.20 1.17
CA LEU A 85 18.07 6.74 1.00
C LEU A 85 17.91 6.31 -0.46
N LEU A 86 17.04 6.98 -1.23
CA LEU A 86 16.89 6.68 -2.65
C LEU A 86 18.15 7.05 -3.45
N LYS A 87 18.84 8.13 -3.07
CA LYS A 87 20.14 8.47 -3.67
C LYS A 87 21.19 7.41 -3.32
N GLU A 88 21.28 7.00 -2.04
CA GLU A 88 22.17 5.91 -1.61
C GLU A 88 21.88 4.62 -2.39
N LEU A 89 20.60 4.28 -2.61
CA LEU A 89 20.18 3.13 -3.42
C LEU A 89 20.67 3.24 -4.88
N ILE A 90 20.42 4.37 -5.53
CA ILE A 90 20.82 4.60 -6.93
C ILE A 90 22.34 4.59 -7.10
N ASP A 91 23.09 5.12 -6.12
CA ASP A 91 24.54 5.11 -6.13
C ASP A 91 25.13 3.69 -6.07
N GLN A 92 24.43 2.76 -5.42
CA GLN A 92 24.81 1.34 -5.34
C GLN A 92 24.52 0.55 -6.62
N PHE A 93 23.70 1.07 -7.56
CA PHE A 93 23.46 0.40 -8.83
C PHE A 93 24.74 0.30 -9.64
N ASP A 94 24.92 -0.84 -10.28
CA ASP A 94 26.03 -1.02 -11.22
C ASP A 94 25.83 -0.23 -12.52
N LYS A 95 26.87 -0.22 -13.37
CA LYS A 95 26.87 0.54 -14.63
C LYS A 95 25.87 0.00 -15.67
N THR A 96 25.41 -1.23 -15.53
CA THR A 96 24.50 -1.88 -16.48
C THR A 96 23.04 -1.69 -16.07
N ASN A 97 22.78 -1.20 -14.86
CA ASN A 97 21.42 -0.99 -14.37
C ASN A 97 20.71 0.11 -15.18
N PRO A 98 19.55 -0.18 -15.80
CA PRO A 98 18.84 0.76 -16.67
C PRO A 98 18.28 1.99 -15.93
N LEU A 99 18.27 1.97 -14.60
CA LEU A 99 17.80 3.07 -13.76
C LEU A 99 18.92 4.10 -13.46
N LYS A 100 20.19 3.73 -13.71
CA LYS A 100 21.34 4.62 -13.47
C LYS A 100 21.73 5.36 -14.74
N ARG A 101 21.60 6.66 -14.73
CA ARG A 101 22.04 7.50 -15.85
C ARG A 101 23.47 7.98 -15.63
N PHE A 102 24.28 7.95 -16.68
CA PHE A 102 25.68 8.44 -16.68
C PHE A 102 25.84 9.81 -17.34
N LYS A 103 24.78 10.30 -18.00
CA LYS A 103 24.73 11.63 -18.62
C LYS A 103 23.46 12.32 -18.17
N GLY A 104 23.58 13.57 -17.72
CA GLY A 104 22.48 14.36 -17.19
C GLY A 104 22.25 14.09 -15.69
N ASP A 105 21.01 14.12 -15.26
CA ASP A 105 20.63 13.89 -13.87
C ASP A 105 20.71 12.40 -13.51
N VAL A 106 21.67 12.04 -12.67
CA VAL A 106 21.89 10.65 -12.18
C VAL A 106 20.66 10.14 -11.41
N TYR A 107 19.94 11.03 -10.74
CA TYR A 107 18.79 10.70 -9.88
C TYR A 107 17.44 10.89 -10.59
N TYR A 108 17.43 10.94 -11.90
CA TYR A 108 16.21 11.15 -12.70
C TYR A 108 15.07 10.19 -12.34
N GLU A 109 15.37 8.92 -12.06
CA GLU A 109 14.38 7.89 -11.73
C GLU A 109 13.94 7.92 -10.26
N MET A 110 14.52 8.75 -9.41
CA MET A 110 14.27 8.78 -7.98
C MET A 110 12.78 8.96 -7.63
N ASN A 111 12.09 9.90 -8.29
CA ASN A 111 10.68 10.15 -8.05
C ASN A 111 9.79 8.97 -8.51
N ASN A 112 10.18 8.28 -9.58
CA ASN A 112 9.49 7.10 -10.07
C ASN A 112 9.66 5.93 -9.11
N LEU A 113 10.87 5.72 -8.59
CA LEU A 113 11.15 4.72 -7.54
C LEU A 113 10.37 5.01 -6.26
N MET A 114 10.34 6.26 -5.81
CA MET A 114 9.57 6.66 -4.62
C MET A 114 8.09 6.30 -4.76
N LYS A 115 7.48 6.64 -5.91
CA LYS A 115 6.07 6.34 -6.19
C LYS A 115 5.83 4.83 -6.28
N LEU A 116 6.69 4.11 -6.98
CA LEU A 116 6.58 2.65 -7.14
C LEU A 116 6.63 1.97 -5.77
N PHE A 117 7.62 2.28 -4.95
CA PHE A 117 7.81 1.64 -3.65
C PHE A 117 6.67 1.96 -2.68
N SER A 118 6.16 3.20 -2.69
CA SER A 118 4.95 3.54 -1.93
C SER A 118 3.74 2.75 -2.42
N THR A 119 3.56 2.60 -3.74
CA THR A 119 2.46 1.81 -4.30
C THR A 119 2.59 0.33 -3.94
N MET A 120 3.78 -0.25 -4.05
CA MET A 120 4.04 -1.64 -3.66
C MET A 120 3.64 -1.90 -2.21
N LYS A 121 4.02 -1.00 -1.29
CA LYS A 121 3.65 -1.12 0.13
C LYS A 121 2.15 -1.00 0.36
N LYS A 122 1.50 -0.02 -0.28
CA LYS A 122 0.06 0.23 -0.16
C LYS A 122 -0.80 -0.90 -0.71
N GLU A 123 -0.37 -1.50 -1.80
CA GLU A 123 -1.11 -2.58 -2.45
C GLU A 123 -0.70 -3.97 -1.94
N GLY A 124 0.34 -4.06 -1.09
CA GLY A 124 0.86 -5.32 -0.60
C GLY A 124 1.55 -6.16 -1.68
N TRP A 125 2.05 -5.51 -2.74
CA TRP A 125 2.73 -6.20 -3.84
C TRP A 125 4.19 -6.46 -3.52
N ASP A 126 4.59 -7.71 -3.58
CA ASP A 126 5.98 -8.11 -3.46
C ASP A 126 6.70 -8.16 -4.82
N VAL A 127 8.02 -8.35 -4.77
CA VAL A 127 8.88 -8.41 -5.96
C VAL A 127 8.53 -9.59 -6.85
N ALA A 128 8.16 -10.74 -6.28
CA ALA A 128 7.83 -11.95 -7.02
C ALA A 128 6.52 -11.78 -7.81
N TYR A 129 5.49 -11.25 -7.16
CA TYR A 129 4.22 -10.95 -7.79
C TYR A 129 4.36 -9.99 -8.97
N LEU A 130 4.99 -8.83 -8.76
CA LEU A 130 5.15 -7.83 -9.83
C LEU A 130 6.04 -8.32 -10.97
N THR A 131 7.10 -9.08 -10.66
CA THR A 131 7.96 -9.68 -11.69
C THR A 131 7.15 -10.63 -12.58
N THR A 132 6.29 -11.46 -11.98
CA THR A 132 5.39 -12.36 -12.72
C THR A 132 4.43 -11.57 -13.61
N GLN A 133 3.78 -10.53 -13.08
CA GLN A 133 2.85 -9.69 -13.85
C GLN A 133 3.55 -8.97 -15.02
N ILE A 134 4.77 -8.49 -14.84
CA ILE A 134 5.56 -7.88 -15.89
C ILE A 134 5.91 -8.90 -16.99
N ASP A 135 6.33 -10.12 -16.60
CA ASP A 135 6.68 -11.16 -17.55
C ASP A 135 5.46 -11.67 -18.34
N GLU A 136 4.29 -11.75 -17.70
CA GLU A 136 3.02 -12.05 -18.36
C GLU A 136 2.62 -10.94 -19.33
N TYR A 137 2.74 -9.68 -18.94
CA TYR A 137 2.47 -8.56 -19.84
C TYR A 137 3.37 -8.58 -21.08
N ILE A 138 4.67 -8.84 -20.93
CA ILE A 138 5.63 -8.93 -22.05
C ILE A 138 5.22 -10.05 -23.01
N LYS A 139 4.82 -11.22 -22.49
CA LYS A 139 4.36 -12.36 -23.32
C LYS A 139 3.07 -12.02 -24.08
N ASP A 140 2.20 -11.19 -23.51
CA ASP A 140 0.92 -10.81 -24.08
C ASP A 140 1.03 -9.69 -25.15
N ILE A 141 2.13 -8.93 -25.18
CA ILE A 141 2.36 -7.82 -26.13
C ILE A 141 2.01 -8.18 -27.58
N PRO A 142 2.46 -9.32 -28.15
CA PRO A 142 2.17 -9.65 -29.53
C PRO A 142 0.68 -9.87 -29.88
N PHE A 143 -0.14 -10.13 -28.86
CA PHE A 143 -1.56 -10.42 -29.00
C PHE A 143 -2.47 -9.22 -28.72
N ARG A 144 -1.89 -8.08 -28.28
CA ARG A 144 -2.64 -6.87 -27.96
C ARG A 144 -2.86 -6.01 -29.21
N ASP A 145 -4.08 -5.57 -29.38
CA ASP A 145 -4.54 -4.74 -30.50
C ASP A 145 -3.69 -3.47 -30.75
N GLU A 146 -3.13 -2.91 -29.70
CA GLU A 146 -2.31 -1.69 -29.77
C GLU A 146 -0.95 -1.92 -30.45
N PHE A 147 -0.42 -3.15 -30.41
CA PHE A 147 0.88 -3.52 -30.96
C PHE A 147 0.80 -4.14 -32.35
N VAL A 148 -0.39 -4.31 -32.92
CA VAL A 148 -0.57 -4.87 -34.27
C VAL A 148 -1.22 -3.86 -35.20
N TYR A 149 -0.92 -3.97 -36.50
CA TYR A 149 -1.62 -3.20 -37.53
C TYR A 149 -2.99 -3.80 -37.77
N LYS A 150 -4.06 -3.01 -37.55
CA LYS A 150 -5.45 -3.45 -37.79
C LYS A 150 -5.83 -3.46 -39.27
N LYS A 151 -5.07 -2.75 -40.12
CA LYS A 151 -5.26 -2.63 -41.56
C LYS A 151 -3.91 -2.50 -42.24
N LYS A 152 -3.86 -2.82 -43.56
CA LYS A 152 -2.66 -2.61 -44.36
C LYS A 152 -2.22 -1.15 -44.28
N TYR A 153 -0.93 -0.94 -43.96
CA TYR A 153 -0.30 0.37 -43.87
C TYR A 153 1.12 0.31 -44.49
N LYS A 154 1.31 0.99 -45.64
CA LYS A 154 2.57 0.94 -46.42
C LYS A 154 2.94 -0.52 -46.74
N GLN A 155 4.08 -0.99 -46.22
CA GLN A 155 4.62 -2.34 -46.39
C GLN A 155 4.10 -3.37 -45.38
N PHE A 156 3.30 -2.92 -44.38
CA PHE A 156 2.82 -3.78 -43.34
C PHE A 156 1.38 -4.26 -43.63
N GLU A 157 1.12 -5.54 -43.40
CA GLU A 157 -0.20 -6.14 -43.55
C GLU A 157 -0.98 -6.08 -42.23
N ALA A 158 -2.28 -6.35 -42.28
CA ALA A 158 -3.08 -6.49 -41.07
C ALA A 158 -2.59 -7.71 -40.27
N GLY A 159 -2.32 -7.51 -38.99
CA GLY A 159 -1.74 -8.53 -38.09
C GLY A 159 -0.23 -8.42 -37.88
N ASP A 160 0.47 -7.65 -38.72
CA ASP A 160 1.91 -7.42 -38.50
C ASP A 160 2.15 -6.64 -37.20
N LEU A 161 3.26 -6.92 -36.52
CA LEU A 161 3.68 -6.21 -35.30
C LEU A 161 4.22 -4.83 -35.63
N LYS A 162 3.84 -3.86 -34.83
CA LYS A 162 4.44 -2.50 -34.79
C LYS A 162 5.73 -2.55 -34.00
N GLN A 163 6.81 -3.07 -34.62
CA GLN A 163 8.05 -3.44 -33.93
C GLN A 163 8.60 -2.31 -33.04
N GLY A 164 8.60 -1.06 -33.48
CA GLY A 164 9.06 0.06 -32.67
C GLY A 164 8.26 0.24 -31.35
N LEU A 165 6.92 0.04 -31.39
CA LEU A 165 6.11 0.09 -30.17
C LEU A 165 6.35 -1.11 -29.26
N VAL A 166 6.59 -2.28 -29.84
CA VAL A 166 6.92 -3.50 -29.09
C VAL A 166 8.26 -3.32 -28.38
N ASP A 167 9.29 -2.85 -29.08
CA ASP A 167 10.64 -2.64 -28.53
C ASP A 167 10.60 -1.60 -27.39
N ASP A 168 9.88 -0.48 -27.59
CA ASP A 168 9.68 0.55 -26.56
C ASP A 168 8.95 -0.02 -25.31
N ALA A 169 7.95 -0.86 -25.52
CA ALA A 169 7.20 -1.47 -24.42
C ALA A 169 8.07 -2.44 -23.63
N ILE A 170 8.86 -3.28 -24.33
CA ILE A 170 9.80 -4.23 -23.69
C ILE A 170 10.87 -3.45 -22.90
N GLU A 171 11.42 -2.36 -23.46
CA GLU A 171 12.40 -1.54 -22.75
C GLU A 171 11.81 -0.93 -21.47
N LYS A 172 10.59 -0.37 -21.54
CA LYS A 172 9.87 0.17 -20.38
C LYS A 172 9.63 -0.89 -19.31
N MET A 173 9.19 -2.09 -19.72
CA MET A 173 8.98 -3.20 -18.80
C MET A 173 10.29 -3.69 -18.19
N GLY A 174 11.38 -3.69 -18.93
CA GLY A 174 12.71 -3.99 -18.42
C GLY A 174 13.17 -3.00 -17.34
N LYS A 175 12.93 -1.71 -17.55
CA LYS A 175 13.18 -0.67 -16.53
C LYS A 175 12.29 -0.85 -15.29
N LEU A 176 11.01 -1.14 -15.48
CA LEU A 176 10.10 -1.41 -14.38
C LEU A 176 10.54 -2.64 -13.58
N LYS A 177 10.94 -3.72 -14.26
CA LYS A 177 11.44 -4.94 -13.60
C LYS A 177 12.69 -4.67 -12.77
N ALA A 178 13.63 -3.86 -13.28
CA ALA A 178 14.80 -3.42 -12.52
C ALA A 178 14.40 -2.57 -11.28
N ALA A 179 13.41 -1.69 -11.42
CA ALA A 179 12.89 -0.90 -10.32
C ALA A 179 12.22 -1.76 -9.24
N VAL A 180 11.41 -2.74 -9.65
CA VAL A 180 10.79 -3.72 -8.74
C VAL A 180 11.86 -4.52 -8.00
N ALA A 181 12.89 -5.01 -8.69
CA ALA A 181 13.99 -5.76 -8.06
C ALA A 181 14.79 -4.94 -7.03
N ALA A 182 14.82 -3.61 -7.16
CA ALA A 182 15.50 -2.74 -6.21
C ALA A 182 14.70 -2.52 -4.89
N PHE A 183 13.44 -2.98 -4.81
CA PHE A 183 12.59 -2.77 -3.63
C PHE A 183 13.14 -3.43 -2.37
N ASP A 184 13.59 -4.68 -2.45
CA ASP A 184 14.15 -5.40 -1.29
C ASP A 184 15.44 -4.73 -0.77
N GLN A 185 16.25 -4.18 -1.68
CA GLN A 185 17.43 -3.41 -1.31
C GLN A 185 17.05 -2.10 -0.60
N TYR A 186 16.01 -1.40 -1.09
CA TYR A 186 15.45 -0.22 -0.44
C TYR A 186 14.95 -0.54 0.98
N GLN A 187 14.19 -1.62 1.15
CA GLN A 187 13.71 -2.06 2.46
C GLN A 187 14.88 -2.41 3.41
N SER A 188 15.93 -3.01 2.88
CA SER A 188 17.15 -3.32 3.65
C SER A 188 17.88 -2.05 4.10
N LEU A 189 17.94 -1.01 3.25
CA LEU A 189 18.49 0.30 3.62
C LEU A 189 17.63 0.98 4.69
N MET A 190 16.29 0.97 4.55
CA MET A 190 15.38 1.47 5.57
C MET A 190 15.67 0.85 6.93
N LYS A 191 15.75 -0.49 6.98
CA LYS A 191 16.04 -1.24 8.20
C LYS A 191 17.43 -0.91 8.76
N LYS A 192 18.46 -0.83 7.91
CA LYS A 192 19.83 -0.49 8.28
C LYS A 192 19.93 0.89 8.95
N HIS A 193 19.15 1.86 8.45
CA HIS A 193 19.09 3.21 9.02
C HIS A 193 18.11 3.36 10.19
N GLY A 194 17.46 2.26 10.61
CA GLY A 194 16.49 2.29 11.71
C GLY A 194 15.24 3.11 11.35
N ARG A 195 14.79 3.06 10.11
CA ARG A 195 13.66 3.87 9.61
C ARG A 195 12.51 2.99 9.13
N TYR A 196 11.28 3.52 9.26
CA TYR A 196 10.05 2.95 8.67
C TYR A 196 9.17 4.07 8.13
N ASP A 197 8.24 3.75 7.25
CA ASP A 197 7.15 4.64 6.88
C ASP A 197 5.80 4.10 7.40
N PHE A 198 4.76 4.93 7.29
CA PHE A 198 3.45 4.58 7.84
C PHE A 198 2.80 3.38 7.15
N ASP A 199 3.09 3.15 5.86
CA ASP A 199 2.58 1.99 5.15
C ASP A 199 3.21 0.68 5.68
N ASP A 200 4.45 0.73 6.21
CA ASP A 200 5.09 -0.42 6.86
C ASP A 200 4.31 -0.91 8.08
N MET A 201 3.68 -0.01 8.85
CA MET A 201 2.92 -0.37 10.05
C MET A 201 1.72 -1.27 9.70
N ILE A 202 0.98 -0.94 8.63
CA ILE A 202 -0.15 -1.76 8.17
C ILE A 202 0.33 -3.14 7.74
N ASN A 203 1.42 -3.19 6.96
CA ASN A 203 2.02 -4.45 6.51
C ASN A 203 2.51 -5.31 7.69
N TRP A 204 3.08 -4.71 8.73
CA TRP A 204 3.52 -5.44 9.92
C TRP A 204 2.35 -6.06 10.69
N VAL A 205 1.25 -5.32 10.86
CA VAL A 205 0.05 -5.85 11.52
C VAL A 205 -0.55 -7.00 10.72
N ILE A 206 -0.67 -6.86 9.40
CA ILE A 206 -1.13 -7.93 8.52
C ILE A 206 -0.24 -9.17 8.64
N GLY A 207 1.08 -8.99 8.62
CA GLY A 207 2.05 -10.07 8.82
C GLY A 207 1.86 -10.76 10.17
N ALA A 208 1.74 -9.97 11.25
CA ALA A 208 1.51 -10.51 12.60
C ALA A 208 0.19 -11.30 12.70
N PHE A 209 -0.89 -10.84 12.06
CA PHE A 209 -2.17 -11.56 12.02
C PHE A 209 -2.08 -12.88 11.22
N LYS A 210 -1.28 -12.91 10.15
CA LYS A 210 -1.03 -14.14 9.38
C LYS A 210 -0.27 -15.18 10.19
N GLU A 211 0.75 -14.75 10.93
CA GLU A 211 1.64 -15.60 11.71
C GLU A 211 1.04 -16.01 13.06
N ASN A 212 0.28 -15.12 13.72
CA ASN A 212 -0.29 -15.33 15.04
C ASN A 212 -1.82 -15.33 15.01
N LYS A 213 -2.41 -16.52 14.85
CA LYS A 213 -3.87 -16.69 14.79
C LYS A 213 -4.59 -16.30 16.09
N ASN A 214 -3.91 -16.40 17.24
CA ASN A 214 -4.49 -15.98 18.52
C ASN A 214 -4.63 -14.46 18.58
N LEU A 215 -3.62 -13.73 18.08
CA LEU A 215 -3.69 -12.28 17.98
C LEU A 215 -4.85 -11.86 17.05
N LEU A 216 -4.98 -12.47 15.89
CA LEU A 216 -6.09 -12.20 14.97
C LEU A 216 -7.44 -12.46 15.62
N ALA A 217 -7.61 -13.64 16.27
CA ALA A 217 -8.87 -14.00 16.94
C ALA A 217 -9.22 -13.00 18.05
N GLN A 218 -8.26 -12.51 18.81
CA GLN A 218 -8.48 -11.51 19.86
C GLN A 218 -9.11 -10.21 19.30
N TYR A 219 -8.65 -9.74 18.14
CA TYR A 219 -9.22 -8.54 17.50
C TYR A 219 -10.54 -8.81 16.80
N GLN A 220 -10.75 -10.01 16.24
CA GLN A 220 -12.03 -10.44 15.67
C GLN A 220 -13.12 -10.59 16.75
N GLU A 221 -12.79 -11.09 17.93
CA GLU A 221 -13.71 -11.17 19.06
C GLU A 221 -14.01 -9.79 19.66
N ARG A 222 -13.02 -8.90 19.67
CA ARG A 222 -13.17 -7.53 20.19
C ARG A 222 -14.08 -6.69 19.31
N TYR A 223 -13.94 -6.76 17.98
CA TYR A 223 -14.66 -5.92 17.04
C TYR A 223 -15.64 -6.75 16.19
N LEU A 224 -16.90 -6.79 16.64
CA LEU A 224 -17.98 -7.49 15.95
C LEU A 224 -18.45 -6.75 14.68
N TYR A 225 -18.24 -5.45 14.63
CA TYR A 225 -18.56 -4.61 13.47
C TYR A 225 -17.38 -3.70 13.12
N ILE A 226 -16.96 -3.78 11.87
CA ILE A 226 -15.96 -2.89 11.30
C ILE A 226 -16.64 -2.06 10.20
N LEU A 227 -16.61 -0.74 10.35
CA LEU A 227 -17.13 0.21 9.37
C LEU A 227 -15.97 1.03 8.82
N VAL A 228 -15.91 1.19 7.51
CA VAL A 228 -14.85 1.95 6.83
C VAL A 228 -15.49 3.11 6.09
N ASP A 229 -15.00 4.33 6.38
CA ASP A 229 -15.40 5.54 5.66
C ASP A 229 -14.67 5.61 4.32
N GLU A 230 -15.37 6.08 3.26
CA GLU A 230 -14.82 6.18 1.90
C GLU A 230 -14.12 4.88 1.43
N PHE A 231 -14.77 3.74 1.65
CA PHE A 231 -14.21 2.41 1.38
C PHE A 231 -13.64 2.26 -0.06
N GLN A 232 -14.20 2.98 -1.04
CA GLN A 232 -13.72 2.96 -2.42
C GLN A 232 -12.28 3.50 -2.58
N ASP A 233 -11.78 4.28 -1.62
CA ASP A 233 -10.44 4.88 -1.65
C ASP A 233 -9.40 4.05 -0.89
N THR A 234 -9.81 2.90 -0.30
CA THR A 234 -8.90 2.02 0.46
C THR A 234 -7.88 1.35 -0.45
N SER A 235 -6.63 1.27 0.04
CA SER A 235 -5.56 0.50 -0.61
C SER A 235 -5.73 -1.01 -0.41
N GLY A 236 -4.98 -1.82 -1.16
CA GLY A 236 -4.98 -3.28 -1.04
C GLY A 236 -4.70 -3.75 0.38
N THR A 237 -3.67 -3.19 1.04
CA THR A 237 -3.33 -3.56 2.43
C THR A 237 -4.38 -3.11 3.44
N GLN A 238 -4.99 -1.94 3.25
CA GLN A 238 -6.09 -1.49 4.10
C GLN A 238 -7.32 -2.40 3.97
N ASN A 239 -7.63 -2.86 2.76
CA ASN A 239 -8.69 -3.85 2.53
C ASN A 239 -8.37 -5.20 3.20
N GLU A 240 -7.14 -5.69 3.05
CA GLU A 240 -6.70 -6.94 3.67
C GLU A 240 -6.76 -6.88 5.20
N LEU A 241 -6.44 -5.73 5.79
CA LEU A 241 -6.49 -5.55 7.25
C LEU A 241 -7.89 -5.74 7.83
N VAL A 242 -8.95 -5.43 7.09
CA VAL A 242 -10.34 -5.45 7.57
C VAL A 242 -11.15 -6.67 7.11
N GLN A 243 -10.57 -7.56 6.35
CA GLN A 243 -11.15 -8.84 5.91
C GLN A 243 -10.86 -9.98 6.91
#